data_4de9114a9016dbdfec37be9a0f397f66
#
_entry.id   4de9114a9016dbdfec37be9a0f397f66
#
_cell.length_a   1.000
_cell.length_b   1.000
_cell.length_c   1.000
_cell.angle_alpha   90.00
_cell.angle_beta   90.00
_cell.angle_gamma   90.00
#
_symmetry.space_group_name_H-M   'P 1'
#
loop_
_entity.id
_entity.type
_entity.pdbx_description
1 polymer ?
#
loop_
_entity_poly.entity_id
_entity_poly.type
_entity_poly.pdbx_seq_one_letter_code
_entity_poly.pdbx_strand_id
1 'polypeptide(L)'
;MASEGIRLGLIGAGKNTRDRHIPGFQKVEGLEIAAVANRSRASSQSVADQFNISGVYDNWQELLEDPSIDAVCIGTWPYMHRTLTLAALEAGKHVLCEARMATTAQEAQEMLDASRLRPDLIAQIVPSPLTFKIDRLLQGKIAEGYIGDIIGVSVQSLGNDFMVKRGPMHWRNDRDLSGYNILNMGIWYEAMIRWVGRATKITAMTKVNVSSRKDESGQMVDVNIPDHVGIVAELANGAMANMQFSAVTGLSSGNGVWIYGSEGTLHVDGAQNVYGGQRGDDKLSEITNPEEGRAVWRVEEEFCNAIRGQEKITRTPFDVGLHYMEFTEAVTRSAQTGQTVALPL
;
A
#
# COMPACT_ATOMS: atom_id res chain seq x y z
N MET A 1 -24.81 -20.87 -15.58
CA MET A 1 -24.99 -19.55 -16.23
C MET A 1 -23.58 -19.12 -16.65
N ALA A 2 -23.37 -18.81 -17.93
CA ALA A 2 -22.07 -18.25 -18.37
C ALA A 2 -21.86 -16.97 -17.58
N SER A 3 -20.69 -16.82 -16.94
CA SER A 3 -20.31 -15.57 -16.30
C SER A 3 -20.28 -14.49 -17.38
N GLU A 4 -21.18 -13.51 -17.30
CA GLU A 4 -21.06 -12.31 -18.12
C GLU A 4 -19.65 -11.75 -17.88
N GLY A 5 -18.94 -11.41 -18.97
CA GLY A 5 -17.57 -10.93 -18.89
C GLY A 5 -17.53 -9.61 -18.14
N ILE A 6 -16.51 -9.42 -17.27
CA ILE A 6 -16.32 -8.16 -16.53
C ILE A 6 -15.73 -7.12 -17.48
N ARG A 7 -16.37 -5.96 -17.58
CA ARG A 7 -15.88 -4.79 -18.33
C ARG A 7 -15.27 -3.78 -17.40
N LEU A 8 -13.95 -3.61 -17.47
CA LEU A 8 -13.14 -2.78 -16.58
C LEU A 8 -12.78 -1.43 -17.22
N GLY A 9 -13.01 -0.35 -16.49
CA GLY A 9 -12.51 0.98 -16.80
C GLY A 9 -11.23 1.29 -16.02
N LEU A 10 -10.27 1.96 -16.66
CA LEU A 10 -9.05 2.46 -16.02
C LEU A 10 -9.18 3.97 -15.79
N ILE A 11 -9.02 4.42 -14.54
CA ILE A 11 -8.98 5.84 -14.20
C ILE A 11 -7.58 6.17 -13.69
N GLY A 12 -6.77 6.84 -14.50
CA GLY A 12 -5.39 7.18 -14.16
C GLY A 12 -4.40 6.04 -14.46
N ALA A 13 -4.18 5.72 -15.73
CA ALA A 13 -3.22 4.71 -16.17
C ALA A 13 -1.77 5.21 -16.09
N GLY A 14 -1.29 5.40 -14.85
CA GLY A 14 0.10 5.73 -14.54
C GLY A 14 1.07 4.55 -14.73
N LYS A 15 2.32 4.73 -14.27
CA LYS A 15 3.37 3.70 -14.46
C LYS A 15 2.97 2.34 -13.88
N ASN A 16 2.48 2.30 -12.63
CA ASN A 16 2.14 1.03 -11.98
C ASN A 16 0.96 0.34 -12.68
N THR A 17 -0.06 1.11 -13.07
CA THR A 17 -1.20 0.59 -13.84
C THR A 17 -0.76 -0.06 -15.14
N ARG A 18 0.12 0.59 -15.89
CA ARG A 18 0.64 0.06 -17.17
C ARG A 18 1.57 -1.14 -17.01
N ASP A 19 2.44 -1.11 -15.99
CA ASP A 19 3.47 -2.13 -15.81
C ASP A 19 2.94 -3.39 -15.10
N ARG A 20 1.87 -3.28 -14.30
CA ARG A 20 1.34 -4.37 -13.48
C ARG A 20 -0.13 -4.67 -13.71
N HIS A 21 -1.02 -3.68 -13.51
CA HIS A 21 -2.46 -3.93 -13.52
C HIS A 21 -2.98 -4.30 -14.90
N ILE A 22 -2.61 -3.59 -15.95
CA ILE A 22 -3.03 -3.94 -17.32
C ILE A 22 -2.58 -5.35 -17.68
N PRO A 23 -1.28 -5.73 -17.56
CA PRO A 23 -0.84 -7.10 -17.83
C PRO A 23 -1.45 -8.15 -16.90
N GLY A 24 -1.80 -7.77 -15.66
CA GLY A 24 -2.50 -8.62 -14.71
C GLY A 24 -3.94 -8.91 -15.16
N PHE A 25 -4.71 -7.87 -15.44
CA PHE A 25 -6.08 -7.99 -15.92
C PHE A 25 -6.19 -8.72 -17.26
N GLN A 26 -5.24 -8.51 -18.19
CA GLN A 26 -5.22 -9.22 -19.48
C GLN A 26 -5.07 -10.74 -19.36
N LYS A 27 -4.64 -11.25 -18.21
CA LYS A 27 -4.52 -12.69 -17.92
C LYS A 27 -5.79 -13.27 -17.32
N VAL A 28 -6.73 -12.43 -16.88
CA VAL A 28 -7.97 -12.89 -16.26
C VAL A 28 -8.97 -13.28 -17.33
N GLU A 29 -9.35 -14.53 -17.37
CA GLU A 29 -10.34 -15.04 -18.33
C GLU A 29 -11.69 -14.34 -18.13
N GLY A 30 -12.33 -13.94 -19.23
CA GLY A 30 -13.63 -13.28 -19.21
C GLY A 30 -13.60 -11.85 -18.64
N LEU A 31 -12.44 -11.17 -18.67
CA LEU A 31 -12.32 -9.75 -18.40
C LEU A 31 -11.90 -8.99 -19.65
N GLU A 32 -12.55 -7.87 -19.91
CA GLU A 32 -12.17 -6.88 -20.93
C GLU A 32 -11.74 -5.58 -20.25
N ILE A 33 -10.56 -5.06 -20.56
CA ILE A 33 -10.21 -3.67 -20.25
C ILE A 33 -10.89 -2.82 -21.33
N ALA A 34 -12.08 -2.32 -21.01
CA ALA A 34 -12.98 -1.71 -22.00
C ALA A 34 -12.71 -0.23 -22.24
N ALA A 35 -12.19 0.48 -21.21
CA ALA A 35 -12.08 1.93 -21.26
C ALA A 35 -10.91 2.48 -20.46
N VAL A 36 -10.46 3.69 -20.83
CA VAL A 36 -9.46 4.45 -20.08
C VAL A 36 -9.81 5.94 -20.05
N ALA A 37 -9.65 6.55 -18.87
CA ALA A 37 -9.72 7.99 -18.64
C ALA A 37 -8.51 8.46 -17.84
N ASN A 38 -7.71 9.34 -18.44
CA ASN A 38 -6.56 10.00 -17.81
C ASN A 38 -6.85 11.50 -17.63
N ARG A 39 -5.86 12.25 -17.13
CA ARG A 39 -5.95 13.71 -16.97
C ARG A 39 -6.21 14.47 -18.29
N SER A 40 -5.90 13.89 -19.43
CA SER A 40 -6.16 14.46 -20.75
C SER A 40 -6.49 13.37 -21.76
N ARG A 41 -7.31 13.71 -22.76
CA ARG A 41 -7.67 12.78 -23.84
C ARG A 41 -6.44 12.25 -24.57
N ALA A 42 -5.43 13.09 -24.82
CA ALA A 42 -4.19 12.66 -25.47
C ALA A 42 -3.45 11.57 -24.66
N SER A 43 -3.41 11.70 -23.34
CA SER A 43 -2.83 10.69 -22.46
C SER A 43 -3.69 9.42 -22.40
N SER A 44 -5.02 9.54 -22.42
CA SER A 44 -5.94 8.39 -22.49
C SER A 44 -5.73 7.64 -23.82
N GLN A 45 -5.69 8.36 -24.94
CA GLN A 45 -5.48 7.79 -26.28
C GLN A 45 -4.15 7.04 -26.37
N SER A 46 -3.06 7.63 -25.86
CA SER A 46 -1.74 6.97 -25.86
C SER A 46 -1.75 5.62 -25.13
N VAL A 47 -2.48 5.51 -24.03
CA VAL A 47 -2.64 4.22 -23.30
C VAL A 47 -3.53 3.27 -24.09
N ALA A 48 -4.63 3.76 -24.63
CA ALA A 48 -5.54 2.96 -25.45
C ALA A 48 -4.83 2.33 -26.66
N ASP A 49 -4.04 3.12 -27.37
CA ASP A 49 -3.25 2.66 -28.52
C ASP A 49 -2.21 1.61 -28.11
N GLN A 50 -1.53 1.82 -26.97
CA GLN A 50 -0.50 0.91 -26.46
C GLN A 50 -1.05 -0.47 -26.07
N PHE A 51 -2.27 -0.51 -25.51
CA PHE A 51 -2.84 -1.72 -24.92
C PHE A 51 -4.10 -2.24 -25.64
N ASN A 52 -4.45 -1.68 -26.78
CA ASN A 52 -5.62 -2.01 -27.59
C ASN A 52 -6.93 -1.87 -26.81
N ILE A 53 -7.09 -0.76 -26.07
CA ILE A 53 -8.31 -0.44 -25.32
C ILE A 53 -9.26 0.34 -26.25
N SER A 54 -10.49 -0.11 -26.38
CA SER A 54 -11.43 0.46 -27.35
C SER A 54 -12.05 1.79 -26.92
N GLY A 55 -12.34 1.94 -25.60
CA GLY A 55 -13.00 3.11 -25.02
C GLY A 55 -11.99 4.15 -24.55
N VAL A 56 -12.14 5.40 -25.03
CA VAL A 56 -11.33 6.55 -24.61
C VAL A 56 -12.25 7.66 -24.17
N TYR A 57 -12.19 8.02 -22.88
CA TYR A 57 -13.02 9.07 -22.29
C TYR A 57 -12.22 10.34 -22.03
N ASP A 58 -12.87 11.49 -22.11
CA ASP A 58 -12.25 12.79 -21.86
C ASP A 58 -11.98 13.02 -20.38
N ASN A 59 -12.86 12.45 -19.54
CA ASN A 59 -12.79 12.56 -18.08
C ASN A 59 -13.34 11.27 -17.44
N TRP A 60 -13.11 11.13 -16.13
CA TRP A 60 -13.55 9.98 -15.36
C TRP A 60 -15.08 9.95 -15.11
N GLN A 61 -15.76 11.11 -15.14
CA GLN A 61 -17.19 11.18 -14.96
C GLN A 61 -17.92 10.45 -16.09
N GLU A 62 -17.57 10.76 -17.34
CA GLU A 62 -18.12 10.09 -18.51
C GLU A 62 -17.87 8.57 -18.49
N LEU A 63 -16.70 8.14 -18.02
CA LEU A 63 -16.39 6.71 -17.88
C LEU A 63 -17.30 6.05 -16.83
N LEU A 64 -17.56 6.72 -15.69
CA LEU A 64 -18.42 6.18 -14.64
C LEU A 64 -19.91 6.17 -15.03
N GLU A 65 -20.34 7.08 -15.88
CA GLU A 65 -21.72 7.17 -16.42
C GLU A 65 -21.99 6.07 -17.45
N ASP A 66 -20.97 5.44 -18.01
CA ASP A 66 -21.17 4.34 -18.97
C ASP A 66 -21.74 3.10 -18.26
N PRO A 67 -22.99 2.69 -18.58
CA PRO A 67 -23.64 1.53 -17.96
C PRO A 67 -22.98 0.19 -18.36
N SER A 68 -22.17 0.18 -19.40
CA SER A 68 -21.47 -1.03 -19.86
C SER A 68 -20.19 -1.33 -19.08
N ILE A 69 -19.75 -0.45 -18.20
CA ILE A 69 -18.60 -0.66 -17.30
C ILE A 69 -19.08 -1.24 -15.97
N ASP A 70 -18.50 -2.36 -15.54
CA ASP A 70 -18.85 -3.03 -14.28
C ASP A 70 -17.94 -2.65 -13.13
N ALA A 71 -16.67 -2.40 -13.43
CA ALA A 71 -15.63 -2.18 -12.43
C ALA A 71 -14.63 -1.12 -12.88
N VAL A 72 -13.96 -0.48 -11.91
CA VAL A 72 -12.89 0.45 -12.20
C VAL A 72 -11.61 0.12 -11.42
N CYS A 73 -10.46 0.32 -12.10
CA CYS A 73 -9.15 0.37 -11.46
C CYS A 73 -8.69 1.83 -11.38
N ILE A 74 -8.56 2.34 -10.16
CA ILE A 74 -8.14 3.71 -9.88
C ILE A 74 -6.62 3.73 -9.67
N GLY A 75 -5.88 4.23 -10.66
CA GLY A 75 -4.41 4.30 -10.67
C GLY A 75 -3.87 5.73 -10.59
N THR A 76 -4.65 6.67 -10.05
CA THR A 76 -4.27 8.06 -9.84
C THR A 76 -3.30 8.21 -8.65
N TRP A 77 -2.99 9.45 -8.26
CA TRP A 77 -2.31 9.73 -7.01
C TRP A 77 -3.33 9.85 -5.85
N PRO A 78 -2.91 9.69 -4.59
CA PRO A 78 -3.80 9.58 -3.43
C PRO A 78 -4.85 10.68 -3.30
N TYR A 79 -4.55 11.92 -3.69
CA TYR A 79 -5.48 13.06 -3.59
C TYR A 79 -6.80 12.87 -4.37
N MET A 80 -6.81 11.97 -5.37
CA MET A 80 -8.03 11.66 -6.14
C MET A 80 -8.75 10.40 -5.64
N HIS A 81 -8.10 9.56 -4.85
CA HIS A 81 -8.62 8.23 -4.52
C HIS A 81 -9.99 8.26 -3.84
N ARG A 82 -10.15 9.14 -2.83
CA ARG A 82 -11.45 9.33 -2.16
C ARG A 82 -12.54 9.74 -3.15
N THR A 83 -12.32 10.83 -3.90
CA THR A 83 -13.30 11.36 -4.85
C THR A 83 -13.73 10.30 -5.87
N LEU A 84 -12.77 9.62 -6.47
CA LEU A 84 -13.04 8.60 -7.50
C LEU A 84 -13.71 7.35 -6.93
N THR A 85 -13.31 6.92 -5.72
CA THR A 85 -13.90 5.75 -5.07
C THR A 85 -15.38 6.00 -4.70
N LEU A 86 -15.67 7.16 -4.08
CA LEU A 86 -17.06 7.50 -3.73
C LEU A 86 -17.94 7.56 -4.98
N ALA A 87 -17.47 8.27 -6.01
CA ALA A 87 -18.22 8.40 -7.26
C ALA A 87 -18.41 7.04 -7.97
N ALA A 88 -17.41 6.17 -7.96
CA ALA A 88 -17.52 4.84 -8.56
C ALA A 88 -18.53 3.95 -7.82
N LEU A 89 -18.49 3.94 -6.48
CA LEU A 89 -19.47 3.20 -5.68
C LEU A 89 -20.89 3.75 -5.85
N GLU A 90 -21.06 5.06 -5.92
CA GLU A 90 -22.36 5.70 -6.21
C GLU A 90 -22.88 5.31 -7.59
N ALA A 91 -22.00 5.26 -8.60
CA ALA A 91 -22.31 4.81 -9.95
C ALA A 91 -22.52 3.30 -10.08
N GLY A 92 -22.43 2.54 -8.97
CA GLY A 92 -22.64 1.09 -8.97
C GLY A 92 -21.48 0.28 -9.54
N LYS A 93 -20.25 0.80 -9.47
CA LYS A 93 -19.06 0.11 -10.00
C LYS A 93 -18.26 -0.52 -8.87
N HIS A 94 -17.73 -1.73 -9.10
CA HIS A 94 -16.71 -2.34 -8.25
C HIS A 94 -15.41 -1.53 -8.35
N VAL A 95 -14.63 -1.48 -7.26
CA VAL A 95 -13.45 -0.59 -7.16
C VAL A 95 -12.20 -1.36 -6.74
N LEU A 96 -11.16 -1.33 -7.57
CA LEU A 96 -9.78 -1.59 -7.17
C LEU A 96 -9.03 -0.25 -7.14
N CYS A 97 -8.61 0.19 -5.95
CA CYS A 97 -7.92 1.48 -5.77
C CYS A 97 -6.44 1.25 -5.43
N GLU A 98 -5.55 2.00 -6.08
CA GLU A 98 -4.10 1.96 -5.82
C GLU A 98 -3.75 2.36 -4.38
N ALA A 99 -2.62 1.87 -3.95
CA ALA A 99 -2.03 2.26 -2.67
C ALA A 99 -1.27 3.60 -2.81
N ARG A 100 -1.31 4.48 -1.85
CA ARG A 100 -1.97 4.33 -0.55
C ARG A 100 -3.40 4.82 -0.67
N MET A 101 -4.27 4.28 0.19
CA MET A 101 -5.73 4.41 0.09
C MET A 101 -6.21 5.85 -0.09
N ALA A 102 -5.65 6.80 0.68
CA ALA A 102 -6.11 8.19 0.71
C ALA A 102 -4.98 9.15 1.10
N THR A 103 -5.28 10.44 1.26
CA THR A 103 -4.36 11.46 1.80
C THR A 103 -4.42 11.54 3.33
N THR A 104 -5.58 11.26 3.93
CA THR A 104 -5.83 11.31 5.38
C THR A 104 -6.60 10.08 5.88
N ALA A 105 -6.61 9.86 7.20
CA ALA A 105 -7.43 8.83 7.83
C ALA A 105 -8.93 9.13 7.66
N GLN A 106 -9.32 10.41 7.70
CA GLN A 106 -10.71 10.81 7.47
C GLN A 106 -11.19 10.41 6.07
N GLU A 107 -10.42 10.70 5.03
CA GLU A 107 -10.76 10.29 3.66
C GLU A 107 -10.88 8.76 3.54
N ALA A 108 -9.97 8.02 4.19
CA ALA A 108 -10.02 6.56 4.21
C ALA A 108 -11.26 6.04 4.95
N GLN A 109 -11.67 6.68 6.05
CA GLN A 109 -12.90 6.36 6.76
C GLN A 109 -14.14 6.59 5.87
N GLU A 110 -14.20 7.72 5.17
CA GLU A 110 -15.31 8.02 4.24
C GLU A 110 -15.39 6.98 3.11
N MET A 111 -14.25 6.55 2.57
CA MET A 111 -14.19 5.48 1.55
C MET A 111 -14.69 4.14 2.11
N LEU A 112 -14.28 3.78 3.33
CA LEU A 112 -14.74 2.56 4.01
C LEU A 112 -16.25 2.60 4.26
N ASP A 113 -16.76 3.72 4.76
CA ASP A 113 -18.20 3.88 5.04
C ASP A 113 -19.04 3.80 3.76
N ALA A 114 -18.58 4.42 2.67
CA ALA A 114 -19.23 4.30 1.36
C ALA A 114 -19.26 2.85 0.87
N SER A 115 -18.17 2.09 1.05
CA SER A 115 -18.13 0.68 0.67
C SER A 115 -19.09 -0.19 1.49
N ARG A 116 -19.28 0.14 2.77
CA ARG A 116 -20.24 -0.56 3.66
C ARG A 116 -21.70 -0.29 3.31
N LEU A 117 -21.99 0.89 2.74
CA LEU A 117 -23.31 1.22 2.23
C LEU A 117 -23.65 0.49 0.91
N ARG A 118 -22.65 -0.07 0.25
CA ARG A 118 -22.78 -0.84 -0.99
C ARG A 118 -22.13 -2.24 -0.84
N PRO A 119 -22.70 -3.09 0.04
CA PRO A 119 -22.19 -4.43 0.28
C PRO A 119 -22.32 -5.38 -0.94
N ASP A 120 -23.06 -4.98 -1.94
CA ASP A 120 -23.18 -5.60 -3.25
C ASP A 120 -21.96 -5.37 -4.15
N LEU A 121 -21.14 -4.37 -3.84
CA LEU A 121 -19.95 -4.01 -4.61
C LEU A 121 -18.66 -4.45 -3.92
N ILE A 122 -17.72 -4.90 -4.72
CA ILE A 122 -16.36 -5.21 -4.25
C ILE A 122 -15.54 -3.92 -4.23
N ALA A 123 -14.90 -3.65 -3.08
CA ALA A 123 -13.97 -2.55 -2.90
C ALA A 123 -12.68 -3.08 -2.27
N GLN A 124 -11.56 -2.92 -2.98
CA GLN A 124 -10.25 -3.41 -2.59
C GLN A 124 -9.18 -2.33 -2.78
N ILE A 125 -8.24 -2.23 -1.85
CA ILE A 125 -6.99 -1.48 -2.04
C ILE A 125 -5.92 -2.42 -2.57
N VAL A 126 -5.10 -1.92 -3.48
CA VAL A 126 -3.91 -2.65 -3.96
C VAL A 126 -2.98 -2.92 -2.77
N PRO A 127 -2.71 -4.18 -2.42
CA PRO A 127 -1.93 -4.53 -1.24
C PRO A 127 -0.45 -4.22 -1.40
N SER A 128 0.25 -4.11 -0.26
CA SER A 128 1.71 -4.08 -0.22
C SER A 128 2.30 -5.38 -0.77
N PRO A 129 3.12 -5.33 -1.83
CA PRO A 129 3.76 -6.52 -2.37
C PRO A 129 5.01 -6.97 -1.59
N LEU A 130 5.47 -6.17 -0.62
CA LEU A 130 6.81 -6.28 -0.04
C LEU A 130 7.10 -7.64 0.60
N THR A 131 6.07 -8.36 1.05
CA THR A 131 6.28 -9.53 1.90
C THR A 131 5.48 -10.75 1.47
N PHE A 132 4.85 -10.71 0.30
CA PHE A 132 4.01 -11.81 -0.19
C PHE A 132 4.69 -13.16 -0.20
N LYS A 133 5.98 -13.21 -0.53
CA LYS A 133 6.76 -14.44 -0.56
C LYS A 133 6.85 -15.12 0.81
N ILE A 134 6.83 -14.33 1.87
CA ILE A 134 7.16 -14.78 3.22
C ILE A 134 6.01 -14.67 4.21
N ASP A 135 4.89 -14.03 3.85
CA ASP A 135 3.76 -13.80 4.75
C ASP A 135 3.27 -15.10 5.41
N ARG A 136 3.02 -16.14 4.61
CA ARG A 136 2.54 -17.43 5.13
C ARG A 136 3.56 -18.12 6.02
N LEU A 137 4.84 -18.06 5.65
CA LEU A 137 5.92 -18.64 6.46
C LEU A 137 5.99 -17.97 7.82
N LEU A 138 5.99 -16.62 7.85
CA LEU A 138 6.05 -15.88 9.12
C LEU A 138 4.81 -16.11 9.97
N GLN A 139 3.62 -16.02 9.38
CA GLN A 139 2.36 -16.31 10.07
C GLN A 139 2.33 -17.74 10.64
N GLY A 140 2.77 -18.72 9.86
CA GLY A 140 2.88 -20.09 10.28
C GLY A 140 3.84 -20.26 11.47
N LYS A 141 5.05 -19.71 11.38
CA LYS A 141 6.04 -19.78 12.46
C LYS A 141 5.57 -19.11 13.75
N ILE A 142 4.90 -17.97 13.65
CA ILE A 142 4.33 -17.28 14.81
C ILE A 142 3.17 -18.11 15.40
N ALA A 143 2.27 -18.61 14.57
CA ALA A 143 1.12 -19.41 15.02
C ALA A 143 1.53 -20.77 15.64
N GLU A 144 2.63 -21.39 15.15
CA GLU A 144 3.20 -22.59 15.74
C GLU A 144 3.89 -22.35 17.10
N GLY A 145 4.02 -21.08 17.53
CA GLY A 145 4.69 -20.72 18.77
C GLY A 145 6.24 -20.77 18.66
N TYR A 146 6.80 -20.74 17.45
CA TYR A 146 8.26 -20.83 17.22
C TYR A 146 9.07 -19.80 18.02
N ILE A 147 8.52 -18.58 18.18
CA ILE A 147 9.16 -17.51 18.96
C ILE A 147 8.53 -17.29 20.34
N GLY A 148 7.47 -18.03 20.69
CA GLY A 148 6.67 -17.76 21.91
C GLY A 148 5.89 -16.46 21.81
N ASP A 149 5.75 -15.73 22.93
CA ASP A 149 5.07 -14.44 22.98
C ASP A 149 5.93 -13.35 22.33
N ILE A 150 5.34 -12.53 21.47
CA ILE A 150 6.05 -11.42 20.83
C ILE A 150 6.36 -10.34 21.86
N ILE A 151 7.64 -10.01 22.03
CA ILE A 151 8.13 -8.97 22.95
C ILE A 151 8.39 -7.66 22.21
N GLY A 152 8.99 -7.76 21.02
CA GLY A 152 9.38 -6.58 20.28
C GLY A 152 9.51 -6.82 18.77
N VAL A 153 9.36 -5.73 18.02
CA VAL A 153 9.54 -5.71 16.56
C VAL A 153 10.45 -4.54 16.20
N SER A 154 11.42 -4.78 15.31
CA SER A 154 12.24 -3.73 14.73
C SER A 154 12.07 -3.74 13.22
N VAL A 155 11.70 -2.59 12.63
CA VAL A 155 11.54 -2.42 11.18
C VAL A 155 12.49 -1.34 10.71
N GLN A 156 13.31 -1.65 9.73
CA GLN A 156 14.17 -0.70 9.06
C GLN A 156 13.86 -0.69 7.56
N SER A 157 13.66 0.50 7.00
CA SER A 157 13.61 0.72 5.57
C SER A 157 14.44 1.94 5.23
N LEU A 158 15.72 1.69 4.99
CA LEU A 158 16.74 2.71 4.84
C LEU A 158 17.27 2.69 3.41
N GLY A 159 17.20 3.85 2.75
CA GLY A 159 17.82 4.03 1.44
C GLY A 159 19.35 3.98 1.56
N ASN A 160 20.01 3.59 0.48
CA ASN A 160 21.48 3.57 0.39
C ASN A 160 22.07 4.83 -0.21
N ASP A 161 21.22 5.81 -0.53
CA ASP A 161 21.64 7.04 -1.17
C ASP A 161 21.95 8.12 -0.13
N PHE A 162 23.02 8.86 -0.36
CA PHE A 162 23.26 10.10 0.36
C PHE A 162 22.26 11.18 -0.06
N MET A 163 22.07 12.16 0.80
CA MET A 163 21.18 13.29 0.57
C MET A 163 21.50 14.03 -0.74
N VAL A 164 20.57 14.01 -1.69
CA VAL A 164 20.65 14.75 -2.96
C VAL A 164 19.81 16.02 -2.87
N LYS A 165 20.46 17.17 -2.68
CA LYS A 165 19.83 18.48 -2.47
C LYS A 165 19.18 19.08 -3.73
N ARG A 166 19.48 18.62 -4.93
CA ARG A 166 19.05 19.21 -6.21
C ARG A 166 18.39 18.21 -7.15
N GLY A 167 17.57 17.32 -6.61
CA GLY A 167 16.75 16.41 -7.43
C GLY A 167 15.45 17.06 -7.91
N PRO A 168 14.75 16.46 -8.89
CA PRO A 168 13.43 16.90 -9.31
C PRO A 168 12.39 16.71 -8.20
N MET A 169 11.36 17.55 -8.20
CA MET A 169 10.17 17.36 -7.37
C MET A 169 9.43 16.11 -7.84
N HIS A 170 9.00 15.32 -6.88
CA HIS A 170 8.17 14.15 -7.14
C HIS A 170 6.87 14.32 -6.35
N TRP A 171 5.73 13.84 -6.88
CA TRP A 171 4.45 13.97 -6.20
C TRP A 171 4.44 13.42 -4.76
N ARG A 172 5.30 12.44 -4.45
CA ARG A 172 5.47 11.91 -3.09
C ARG A 172 6.17 12.87 -2.13
N ASN A 173 6.73 13.97 -2.63
CA ASN A 173 7.33 15.03 -1.82
C ASN A 173 6.36 16.20 -1.58
N ASP A 174 5.15 16.12 -2.15
CA ASP A 174 4.10 17.11 -2.08
C ASP A 174 2.96 16.60 -1.22
N ARG A 175 2.64 17.33 -0.14
CA ARG A 175 1.58 16.96 0.80
C ARG A 175 0.19 17.07 0.19
N ASP A 176 -0.04 18.01 -0.72
CA ASP A 176 -1.34 18.16 -1.38
C ASP A 176 -1.68 16.96 -2.28
N LEU A 177 -0.66 16.30 -2.81
CA LEU A 177 -0.82 15.12 -3.66
C LEU A 177 -0.72 13.80 -2.88
N SER A 178 0.10 13.74 -1.85
CA SER A 178 0.42 12.53 -1.09
C SER A 178 -0.20 12.46 0.31
N GLY A 179 -0.65 13.57 0.85
CA GLY A 179 -1.22 13.63 2.20
C GLY A 179 -0.21 13.29 3.29
N TYR A 180 -0.62 12.49 4.26
CA TYR A 180 0.22 12.02 5.37
C TYR A 180 1.07 10.78 5.01
N ASN A 181 1.11 10.39 3.76
CA ASN A 181 1.94 9.29 3.29
C ASN A 181 3.41 9.69 3.22
N ILE A 182 4.22 9.19 4.14
CA ILE A 182 5.64 9.46 4.24
C ILE A 182 6.42 8.22 3.81
N LEU A 183 7.28 8.35 2.80
CA LEU A 183 8.10 7.25 2.27
C LEU A 183 7.26 5.99 2.01
N ASN A 184 7.75 4.85 2.46
CA ASN A 184 7.08 3.56 2.37
C ASN A 184 6.57 3.03 3.74
N MET A 185 6.48 3.88 4.77
CA MET A 185 6.13 3.44 6.12
C MET A 185 4.74 2.78 6.19
N GLY A 186 3.73 3.32 5.49
CA GLY A 186 2.39 2.73 5.45
C GLY A 186 2.36 1.35 4.78
N ILE A 187 3.18 1.15 3.73
CA ILE A 187 3.30 -0.15 3.05
C ILE A 187 3.99 -1.19 3.96
N TRP A 188 5.01 -0.79 4.70
CA TRP A 188 5.65 -1.67 5.68
C TRP A 188 4.74 -1.97 6.87
N TYR A 189 4.00 -0.97 7.35
CA TYR A 189 3.04 -1.19 8.42
C TYR A 189 1.92 -2.14 7.99
N GLU A 190 1.34 -1.98 6.80
CA GLU A 190 0.36 -2.90 6.23
C GLU A 190 0.89 -4.35 6.16
N ALA A 191 2.14 -4.53 5.75
CA ALA A 191 2.78 -5.86 5.74
C ALA A 191 2.94 -6.41 7.17
N MET A 192 3.45 -5.58 8.09
CA MET A 192 3.75 -5.96 9.47
C MET A 192 2.49 -6.36 10.26
N ILE A 193 1.37 -5.66 10.10
CA ILE A 193 0.15 -5.98 10.85
C ILE A 193 -0.42 -7.36 10.52
N ARG A 194 -0.06 -7.92 9.37
CA ARG A 194 -0.42 -9.30 9.01
C ARG A 194 0.27 -10.35 9.90
N TRP A 195 1.41 -10.01 10.51
CA TRP A 195 2.22 -10.94 11.32
C TRP A 195 2.09 -10.69 12.80
N VAL A 196 2.18 -9.43 13.21
CA VAL A 196 2.38 -9.04 14.63
C VAL A 196 1.23 -8.23 15.23
N GLY A 197 0.21 -7.92 14.43
CA GLY A 197 -0.94 -7.14 14.86
C GLY A 197 -0.75 -5.63 14.73
N ARG A 198 -1.80 -4.88 15.13
CA ARG A 198 -1.93 -3.43 14.93
C ARG A 198 -1.28 -2.65 16.06
N ALA A 199 -0.84 -1.44 15.78
CA ALA A 199 -0.43 -0.48 16.81
C ALA A 199 -1.65 0.10 17.52
N THR A 200 -1.49 0.35 18.82
CA THR A 200 -2.48 1.00 19.69
C THR A 200 -2.02 2.37 20.17
N LYS A 201 -0.70 2.62 20.17
CA LYS A 201 -0.12 3.92 20.52
C LYS A 201 1.14 4.17 19.69
N ILE A 202 1.36 5.42 19.32
CA ILE A 202 2.50 5.86 18.49
C ILE A 202 3.15 7.10 19.06
N THR A 203 4.48 7.07 19.14
CA THR A 203 5.33 8.24 19.36
C THR A 203 6.32 8.32 18.22
N ALA A 204 6.47 9.49 17.61
CA ALA A 204 7.30 9.64 16.42
C ALA A 204 8.06 10.97 16.36
N MET A 205 9.18 10.94 15.65
CA MET A 205 9.93 12.13 15.22
C MET A 205 10.14 12.04 13.71
N THR A 206 10.01 13.19 13.05
CA THR A 206 10.21 13.29 11.59
C THR A 206 11.12 14.45 11.25
N LYS A 207 11.81 14.36 10.10
CA LYS A 207 12.63 15.45 9.58
C LYS A 207 12.58 15.53 8.07
N VAL A 208 12.51 16.76 7.56
CA VAL A 208 12.76 17.10 6.17
C VAL A 208 14.20 17.57 6.05
N ASN A 209 15.10 16.73 5.54
CA ASN A 209 16.50 17.09 5.32
C ASN A 209 16.69 17.77 3.96
N VAL A 210 15.92 17.36 2.94
CA VAL A 210 15.90 17.98 1.62
C VAL A 210 14.65 18.85 1.53
N SER A 211 14.77 20.12 1.94
CA SER A 211 13.66 21.06 2.10
C SER A 211 13.16 21.70 0.80
N SER A 212 13.86 21.52 -0.33
CA SER A 212 13.44 22.07 -1.61
C SER A 212 13.92 21.23 -2.79
N ARG A 213 13.13 21.23 -3.87
CA ARG A 213 13.42 20.52 -5.12
C ARG A 213 12.99 21.36 -6.31
N LYS A 214 13.49 21.03 -7.51
CA LYS A 214 13.05 21.67 -8.75
C LYS A 214 11.74 21.04 -9.23
N ASP A 215 10.75 21.87 -9.52
CA ASP A 215 9.54 21.46 -10.23
C ASP A 215 9.77 21.23 -11.73
N GLU A 216 8.71 20.91 -12.48
CA GLU A 216 8.76 20.68 -13.92
C GLU A 216 9.19 21.96 -14.71
N SER A 217 8.98 23.16 -14.17
CA SER A 217 9.42 24.42 -14.75
C SER A 217 10.88 24.77 -14.43
N GLY A 218 11.53 23.99 -13.55
CA GLY A 218 12.88 24.21 -13.08
C GLY A 218 12.98 25.17 -11.89
N GLN A 219 11.85 25.65 -11.34
CA GLN A 219 11.81 26.50 -10.15
C GLN A 219 11.99 25.66 -8.88
N MET A 220 12.64 26.26 -7.86
CA MET A 220 12.76 25.63 -6.56
C MET A 220 11.45 25.78 -5.80
N VAL A 221 10.88 24.66 -5.38
CA VAL A 221 9.66 24.56 -4.57
C VAL A 221 9.94 23.83 -3.27
N ASP A 222 9.18 24.14 -2.25
CA ASP A 222 9.34 23.55 -0.93
C ASP A 222 8.90 22.09 -0.89
N VAL A 223 9.66 21.27 -0.16
CA VAL A 223 9.32 19.88 0.17
C VAL A 223 8.79 19.87 1.60
N ASN A 224 7.57 19.39 1.77
CA ASN A 224 6.87 19.38 3.06
C ASN A 224 6.55 17.96 3.57
N ILE A 225 7.02 16.92 2.87
CA ILE A 225 6.97 15.52 3.30
C ILE A 225 8.33 15.12 3.89
N PRO A 226 8.40 14.58 5.11
CA PRO A 226 9.64 14.12 5.72
C PRO A 226 10.34 13.03 4.89
N ASP A 227 11.66 13.08 4.89
CA ASP A 227 12.55 12.09 4.26
C ASP A 227 13.29 11.21 5.28
N HIS A 228 13.03 11.44 6.58
CA HIS A 228 13.55 10.66 7.70
C HIS A 228 12.50 10.59 8.82
N VAL A 229 12.20 9.37 9.31
CA VAL A 229 11.17 9.10 10.32
C VAL A 229 11.66 8.04 11.29
N GLY A 230 11.53 8.32 12.59
CA GLY A 230 11.69 7.35 13.67
C GLY A 230 10.39 7.20 14.44
N ILE A 231 9.99 5.96 14.74
CA ILE A 231 8.70 5.62 15.35
C ILE A 231 8.91 4.61 16.47
N VAL A 232 8.25 4.82 17.61
CA VAL A 232 8.04 3.83 18.66
C VAL A 232 6.54 3.61 18.79
N ALA A 233 6.10 2.35 18.78
CA ALA A 233 4.70 2.01 18.87
C ALA A 233 4.48 0.88 19.88
N GLU A 234 3.32 0.89 20.55
CA GLU A 234 2.77 -0.23 21.32
C GLU A 234 1.81 -1.00 20.40
N LEU A 235 1.95 -2.31 20.33
CA LEU A 235 1.07 -3.19 19.54
C LEU A 235 -0.08 -3.72 20.41
N ALA A 236 -1.15 -4.18 19.77
CA ALA A 236 -2.34 -4.69 20.46
C ALA A 236 -2.08 -5.91 21.37
N ASN A 237 -1.01 -6.67 21.09
CA ASN A 237 -0.55 -7.78 21.94
C ASN A 237 0.40 -7.34 23.08
N GLY A 238 0.62 -6.03 23.26
CA GLY A 238 1.52 -5.47 24.26
C GLY A 238 2.99 -5.37 23.85
N ALA A 239 3.36 -5.90 22.70
CA ALA A 239 4.74 -5.81 22.21
C ALA A 239 5.09 -4.37 21.80
N MET A 240 6.38 -4.02 21.85
CA MET A 240 6.89 -2.73 21.38
C MET A 240 7.45 -2.86 19.96
N ALA A 241 7.12 -1.90 19.09
CA ALA A 241 7.72 -1.80 17.77
C ALA A 241 8.59 -0.54 17.66
N ASN A 242 9.81 -0.72 17.13
CA ASN A 242 10.72 0.37 16.74
C ASN A 242 10.86 0.37 15.22
N MET A 243 10.53 1.49 14.58
CA MET A 243 10.56 1.56 13.13
C MET A 243 11.35 2.77 12.67
N GLN A 244 12.18 2.59 11.64
CA GLN A 244 12.94 3.67 11.03
C GLN A 244 12.82 3.63 9.52
N PHE A 245 12.45 4.77 8.94
CA PHE A 245 12.30 4.95 7.50
C PHE A 245 13.13 6.16 7.06
N SER A 246 13.95 6.01 6.03
CA SER A 246 14.77 7.11 5.55
C SER A 246 15.12 6.95 4.07
N ALA A 247 15.11 8.06 3.35
CA ALA A 247 15.60 8.15 1.96
C ALA A 247 16.98 8.82 1.85
N VAL A 248 17.63 9.15 2.99
CA VAL A 248 18.83 10.00 3.02
C VAL A 248 19.98 9.40 3.84
N THR A 249 19.94 8.10 4.07
CA THR A 249 20.92 7.35 4.87
C THR A 249 21.88 6.58 3.96
N GLY A 250 22.86 7.25 3.39
CA GLY A 250 23.88 6.60 2.56
C GLY A 250 24.69 5.56 3.35
N LEU A 251 25.02 4.43 2.71
CA LEU A 251 25.74 3.29 3.30
C LEU A 251 25.03 2.70 4.53
N SER A 252 23.70 2.69 4.49
CA SER A 252 22.87 2.18 5.59
C SER A 252 23.00 0.66 5.74
N SER A 253 22.47 0.14 6.87
CA SER A 253 22.27 -1.31 7.07
C SER A 253 21.22 -1.94 6.14
N GLY A 254 20.52 -1.12 5.35
CA GLY A 254 19.49 -1.57 4.41
C GLY A 254 18.13 -1.78 5.05
N ASN A 255 17.35 -2.67 4.43
CA ASN A 255 16.00 -3.02 4.87
C ASN A 255 16.01 -4.30 5.70
N GLY A 256 15.12 -4.40 6.66
CA GLY A 256 14.95 -5.62 7.43
C GLY A 256 13.88 -5.52 8.50
N VAL A 257 13.41 -6.69 8.95
CA VAL A 257 12.48 -6.81 10.06
C VAL A 257 13.01 -7.84 11.05
N TRP A 258 13.01 -7.50 12.33
CA TRP A 258 13.31 -8.38 13.43
C TRP A 258 12.06 -8.53 14.30
N ILE A 259 11.69 -9.77 14.62
CA ILE A 259 10.59 -10.09 15.52
C ILE A 259 11.18 -10.91 16.67
N TYR A 260 11.20 -10.30 17.86
CA TYR A 260 11.75 -10.87 19.08
C TYR A 260 10.63 -11.45 19.92
N GLY A 261 10.76 -12.72 20.29
CA GLY A 261 9.81 -13.39 21.15
C GLY A 261 10.46 -13.96 22.41
N SER A 262 9.64 -14.51 23.31
CA SER A 262 10.08 -15.09 24.58
C SER A 262 10.92 -16.36 24.40
N GLU A 263 10.74 -17.09 23.30
CA GLU A 263 11.40 -18.38 23.04
C GLU A 263 12.30 -18.37 21.78
N GLY A 264 12.22 -17.32 20.98
CA GLY A 264 13.03 -17.25 19.77
C GLY A 264 12.95 -15.90 19.08
N THR A 265 13.64 -15.80 17.94
CA THR A 265 13.70 -14.62 17.10
C THR A 265 13.50 -15.00 15.64
N LEU A 266 12.73 -14.20 14.90
CA LEU A 266 12.67 -14.24 13.44
C LEU A 266 13.30 -12.96 12.88
N HIS A 267 14.01 -13.09 11.77
CA HIS A 267 14.60 -11.98 11.03
C HIS A 267 14.30 -12.12 9.54
N VAL A 268 13.89 -11.03 8.93
CA VAL A 268 13.74 -10.91 7.49
C VAL A 268 14.76 -9.90 6.99
N ASP A 269 15.62 -10.31 6.07
CA ASP A 269 16.60 -9.40 5.47
C ASP A 269 16.02 -8.58 4.29
N GLY A 270 16.83 -7.69 3.73
CA GLY A 270 16.43 -6.84 2.60
C GLY A 270 16.13 -7.61 1.31
N ALA A 271 16.58 -8.84 1.17
CA ALA A 271 16.29 -9.73 0.05
C ALA A 271 15.05 -10.60 0.29
N GLN A 272 14.41 -10.46 1.47
CA GLN A 272 13.26 -11.24 1.94
C GLN A 272 13.62 -12.72 2.25
N ASN A 273 14.86 -12.99 2.60
CA ASN A 273 15.22 -14.26 3.22
C ASN A 273 14.78 -14.23 4.69
N VAL A 274 14.29 -15.36 5.19
CA VAL A 274 13.82 -15.51 6.56
C VAL A 274 14.83 -16.33 7.36
N TYR A 275 15.23 -15.79 8.50
CA TYR A 275 16.10 -16.46 9.46
C TYR A 275 15.37 -16.63 10.79
N GLY A 276 15.68 -17.68 11.51
CA GLY A 276 15.14 -17.94 12.84
C GLY A 276 16.14 -18.62 13.75
N GLY A 277 15.94 -18.42 15.04
CA GLY A 277 16.67 -19.12 16.10
C GLY A 277 15.83 -19.16 17.35
N GLN A 278 15.99 -20.23 18.14
CA GLN A 278 15.29 -20.47 19.37
C GLN A 278 16.25 -20.46 20.57
N ARG A 279 15.69 -20.50 21.76
CA ARG A 279 16.46 -20.56 23.01
C ARG A 279 17.44 -21.74 22.98
N GLY A 280 18.72 -21.45 23.12
CA GLY A 280 19.81 -22.45 23.07
C GLY A 280 20.57 -22.46 21.74
N ASP A 281 20.09 -21.78 20.72
CA ASP A 281 20.84 -21.63 19.47
C ASP A 281 21.92 -20.53 19.61
N ASP A 282 23.08 -20.75 19.01
CA ASP A 282 24.20 -19.77 19.02
C ASP A 282 24.00 -18.64 18.01
N LYS A 283 23.16 -18.86 16.99
CA LYS A 283 22.91 -17.91 15.89
C LYS A 283 21.59 -18.19 15.19
N LEU A 284 21.12 -17.18 14.45
CA LEU A 284 20.00 -17.38 13.52
C LEU A 284 20.45 -18.25 12.34
N SER A 285 19.59 -19.14 11.90
CA SER A 285 19.76 -19.97 10.71
C SER A 285 18.67 -19.67 9.71
N GLU A 286 18.97 -19.78 8.42
CA GLU A 286 18.00 -19.57 7.36
C GLU A 286 16.85 -20.59 7.46
N ILE A 287 15.63 -20.11 7.37
CA ILE A 287 14.42 -20.92 7.32
C ILE A 287 13.99 -21.03 5.86
N THR A 288 14.11 -22.23 5.31
CA THR A 288 13.65 -22.51 3.94
C THR A 288 12.15 -22.25 3.81
N ASN A 289 11.76 -21.47 2.83
CA ASN A 289 10.36 -21.23 2.53
C ASN A 289 9.86 -22.33 1.57
N PRO A 290 9.00 -23.27 2.00
CA PRO A 290 8.50 -24.35 1.14
C PRO A 290 7.55 -23.84 0.04
N GLU A 291 7.06 -22.62 0.16
CA GLU A 291 6.20 -21.97 -0.82
C GLU A 291 6.94 -20.92 -1.68
N GLU A 292 8.27 -20.91 -1.64
CA GLU A 292 9.05 -19.98 -2.47
C GLU A 292 8.66 -20.13 -3.95
N GLY A 293 8.30 -19.02 -4.57
CA GLY A 293 7.78 -18.99 -5.94
C GLY A 293 6.28 -19.23 -6.10
N ARG A 294 5.53 -19.62 -5.03
CA ARG A 294 4.07 -19.79 -5.07
C ARG A 294 3.29 -18.53 -4.66
N ALA A 295 3.91 -17.65 -3.89
CA ALA A 295 3.29 -16.38 -3.51
C ALA A 295 3.40 -15.39 -4.67
N VAL A 296 2.48 -15.47 -5.59
CA VAL A 296 2.42 -14.65 -6.79
C VAL A 296 1.55 -13.42 -6.56
N TRP A 297 1.88 -12.35 -7.22
CA TRP A 297 0.99 -11.21 -7.39
C TRP A 297 -0.25 -11.66 -8.16
N ARG A 298 -1.41 -11.64 -7.50
CA ARG A 298 -2.69 -12.04 -8.08
C ARG A 298 -3.84 -11.11 -7.72
N VAL A 299 -3.53 -9.85 -7.51
CA VAL A 299 -4.48 -8.82 -7.05
C VAL A 299 -5.65 -8.67 -8.02
N GLU A 300 -5.34 -8.62 -9.31
CA GLU A 300 -6.33 -8.47 -10.37
C GLU A 300 -7.25 -9.69 -10.47
N GLU A 301 -6.68 -10.88 -10.31
CA GLU A 301 -7.43 -12.14 -10.29
C GLU A 301 -8.32 -12.23 -9.04
N GLU A 302 -7.79 -11.92 -7.84
CA GLU A 302 -8.54 -11.91 -6.59
C GLU A 302 -9.73 -10.94 -6.69
N PHE A 303 -9.50 -9.74 -7.20
CA PHE A 303 -10.55 -8.74 -7.41
C PHE A 303 -11.66 -9.25 -8.35
N CYS A 304 -11.29 -9.79 -9.48
CA CYS A 304 -12.28 -10.33 -10.44
C CYS A 304 -13.03 -11.54 -9.90
N ASN A 305 -12.34 -12.45 -9.20
CA ASN A 305 -12.96 -13.61 -8.57
C ASN A 305 -13.90 -13.19 -7.44
N ALA A 306 -13.59 -12.13 -6.72
CA ALA A 306 -14.49 -11.56 -5.70
C ALA A 306 -15.77 -10.99 -6.34
N ILE A 307 -15.67 -10.27 -7.46
CA ILE A 307 -16.83 -9.79 -8.22
C ILE A 307 -17.72 -10.97 -8.66
N ARG A 308 -17.13 -12.08 -9.06
CA ARG A 308 -17.82 -13.31 -9.47
C ARG A 308 -18.38 -14.14 -8.30
N GLY A 309 -18.08 -13.73 -7.06
CA GLY A 309 -18.45 -14.47 -5.85
C GLY A 309 -17.69 -15.79 -5.67
N GLN A 310 -16.56 -15.97 -6.33
CA GLN A 310 -15.75 -17.21 -6.29
C GLN A 310 -14.77 -17.22 -5.11
N GLU A 311 -14.30 -16.05 -4.67
CA GLU A 311 -13.46 -15.89 -3.47
C GLU A 311 -13.75 -14.56 -2.77
N LYS A 312 -13.24 -14.40 -1.55
CA LYS A 312 -13.31 -13.13 -0.82
C LYS A 312 -12.01 -12.38 -0.98
N ILE A 313 -12.07 -11.05 -0.88
CA ILE A 313 -10.87 -10.23 -0.74
C ILE A 313 -10.16 -10.64 0.56
N THR A 314 -8.94 -11.12 0.44
CA THR A 314 -8.10 -11.54 1.57
C THR A 314 -6.99 -10.56 1.86
N ARG A 315 -6.62 -9.74 0.86
CA ARG A 315 -5.54 -8.77 0.96
C ARG A 315 -6.09 -7.36 0.82
N THR A 316 -5.80 -6.55 1.82
CA THR A 316 -6.11 -5.14 1.91
C THR A 316 -7.55 -4.75 1.54
N PRO A 317 -8.56 -5.35 2.21
CA PRO A 317 -9.89 -4.75 2.18
C PRO A 317 -9.84 -3.34 2.78
N PHE A 318 -10.86 -2.53 2.56
CA PHE A 318 -10.83 -1.11 2.93
C PHE A 318 -10.62 -0.82 4.43
N ASP A 319 -11.00 -1.74 5.32
CA ASP A 319 -10.71 -1.61 6.75
C ASP A 319 -9.22 -1.73 7.06
N VAL A 320 -8.48 -2.61 6.36
CA VAL A 320 -7.02 -2.68 6.46
C VAL A 320 -6.39 -1.41 5.89
N GLY A 321 -6.95 -0.88 4.80
CA GLY A 321 -6.56 0.40 4.23
C GLY A 321 -6.69 1.55 5.23
N LEU A 322 -7.83 1.64 5.93
CA LEU A 322 -8.03 2.63 6.99
C LEU A 322 -6.96 2.53 8.08
N HIS A 323 -6.66 1.31 8.56
CA HIS A 323 -5.69 1.16 9.66
C HIS A 323 -4.29 1.66 9.32
N TYR A 324 -3.80 1.44 8.11
CA TYR A 324 -2.49 1.99 7.76
C TYR A 324 -2.55 3.51 7.50
N MET A 325 -3.70 4.05 7.10
CA MET A 325 -3.87 5.51 6.99
C MET A 325 -3.93 6.17 8.37
N GLU A 326 -4.63 5.57 9.35
CA GLU A 326 -4.60 6.01 10.75
C GLU A 326 -3.16 6.00 11.30
N PHE A 327 -2.40 4.94 11.03
CA PHE A 327 -1.00 4.85 11.43
C PHE A 327 -0.16 5.99 10.84
N THR A 328 -0.25 6.23 9.53
CA THR A 328 0.55 7.29 8.88
C THR A 328 0.19 8.69 9.39
N GLU A 329 -1.08 8.93 9.66
CA GLU A 329 -1.53 10.20 10.22
C GLU A 329 -1.13 10.35 11.70
N ALA A 330 -1.25 9.29 12.51
CA ALA A 330 -0.81 9.30 13.91
C ALA A 330 0.68 9.57 14.04
N VAL A 331 1.53 9.02 13.15
CA VAL A 331 2.96 9.35 13.07
C VAL A 331 3.17 10.85 12.85
N THR A 332 2.42 11.44 11.91
CA THR A 332 2.52 12.88 11.63
C THR A 332 2.04 13.72 12.81
N ARG A 333 0.88 13.39 13.39
CA ARG A 333 0.33 14.10 14.57
C ARG A 333 1.29 14.04 15.77
N SER A 334 1.86 12.85 16.04
CA SER A 334 2.83 12.68 17.11
C SER A 334 4.08 13.52 16.90
N ALA A 335 4.63 13.51 15.69
CA ALA A 335 5.83 14.31 15.37
C ALA A 335 5.58 15.83 15.46
N GLN A 336 4.36 16.30 15.13
CA GLN A 336 3.99 17.71 15.20
C GLN A 336 3.73 18.19 16.64
N THR A 337 3.12 17.33 17.47
CA THR A 337 2.72 17.72 18.83
C THR A 337 3.75 17.34 19.88
N GLY A 338 4.68 16.43 19.59
CA GLY A 338 5.61 15.83 20.55
C GLY A 338 4.92 14.88 21.54
N GLN A 339 3.66 14.48 21.28
CA GLN A 339 2.88 13.63 22.18
C GLN A 339 2.66 12.25 21.58
N THR A 340 2.41 11.27 22.44
CA THR A 340 1.93 9.95 22.06
C THR A 340 0.49 10.06 21.55
N VAL A 341 0.22 9.44 20.41
CA VAL A 341 -1.12 9.37 19.80
C VAL A 341 -1.67 7.95 19.96
N ALA A 342 -2.89 7.83 20.47
CA ALA A 342 -3.62 6.56 20.56
C ALA A 342 -4.29 6.24 19.23
N LEU A 343 -4.45 4.94 18.93
CA LEU A 343 -5.18 4.40 17.80
C LEU A 343 -6.36 3.53 18.28
N PRO A 344 -7.50 3.50 17.55
CA PRO A 344 -7.78 4.25 16.30
C PRO A 344 -7.89 5.77 16.52
N LEU A 345 -7.80 6.55 15.41
CA LEU A 345 -7.87 8.02 15.43
C LEU A 345 -9.31 8.53 15.60
#